data_267c48d435d19a0101cd37f6f5129057
#
_entry.id   267c48d435d19a0101cd37f6f5129057
#
_cell.length_a   1.000
_cell.length_b   1.000
_cell.length_c   1.000
_cell.angle_alpha   90.00
_cell.angle_beta   90.00
_cell.angle_gamma   90.00
#
_symmetry.space_group_name_H-M   'P 1'
#
loop_
_entity.id
_entity.type
_entity.pdbx_description
1 polymer ?
#
loop_
_entity_poly.entity_id
_entity_poly.type
_entity_poly.pdbx_seq_one_letter_code
_entity_poly.pdbx_strand_id
1 'polypeptide(L)'
;MRSKLFLLSVILLICVSCRHKKAATDKETVTTENTYTNPLLEYGAEPWAIYHEGKYYYTQGSENKIILWETNDITDLSHATQKEVWIPNDPSNSYHLWAPEIHRIDNKWYIYFAADDGNMDNHHIYVIENVSANPLEGEFVMKGRIKTDKDDNWAIHASTFEHRGERYLIWCGWPKRRIEAETQCIYIAKMENPWTLSSDRVMISEPEYEWERQWISPDGSKTAYPIHVNEAPQFFESKNKDKVLIYYCASGSWTPYYCIGLLTADAGSDLTDAASWKKLDTPVFEQQPEDSVFGPGSPSFVPSPDGKEWYMLYHARRIPNDAPGATDSRSP
;
A
#
# COMPACT_ATOMS: atom_id res chain seq x y z
N MET A 1 56.54 -8.85 60.62
CA MET A 1 56.97 -7.63 61.34
C MET A 1 55.81 -6.63 61.15
N ARG A 2 55.02 -6.43 62.18
CA ARG A 2 54.92 -5.25 63.05
C ARG A 2 54.82 -3.96 62.21
N SER A 3 53.86 -3.13 62.27
CA SER A 3 53.09 -2.44 63.34
C SER A 3 52.66 -1.10 62.64
N LYS A 4 51.68 -0.38 62.84
CA LYS A 4 50.82 0.06 63.92
C LYS A 4 49.67 0.92 63.45
N LEU A 5 48.59 0.82 64.11
CA LEU A 5 47.45 1.70 64.25
C LEU A 5 47.80 3.16 64.40
N PHE A 6 47.00 4.12 63.84
CA PHE A 6 46.70 5.37 64.53
C PHE A 6 45.26 5.80 64.21
N LEU A 7 44.48 5.87 65.25
CA LEU A 7 43.12 6.41 65.33
C LEU A 7 43.22 7.93 65.51
N LEU A 8 42.47 8.70 64.72
CA LEU A 8 42.23 10.10 65.11
C LEU A 8 40.75 10.42 64.89
N SER A 9 40.02 10.55 65.97
CA SER A 9 38.65 11.03 66.05
C SER A 9 38.64 12.55 65.86
N VAL A 10 37.80 13.03 64.96
CA VAL A 10 37.44 14.46 64.93
C VAL A 10 35.90 14.55 64.92
N ILE A 11 35.42 15.07 66.05
CA ILE A 11 34.03 15.46 66.26
C ILE A 11 33.79 16.74 65.49
N LEU A 12 32.78 16.77 64.64
CA LEU A 12 32.33 18.03 64.01
C LEU A 12 30.83 18.19 64.20
N LEU A 13 30.47 19.35 64.70
CA LEU A 13 29.14 19.80 65.10
C LEU A 13 28.15 19.75 63.89
N ILE A 14 26.96 19.27 64.17
CA ILE A 14 25.81 19.32 63.31
C ILE A 14 25.15 20.68 63.47
N CYS A 15 25.20 21.51 62.40
CA CYS A 15 24.30 22.65 62.25
C CYS A 15 23.09 22.20 61.46
N VAL A 16 21.95 22.05 62.08
CA VAL A 16 20.64 21.81 61.41
C VAL A 16 20.17 23.12 60.80
N SER A 17 20.27 23.22 59.50
CA SER A 17 19.61 24.26 58.73
C SER A 17 18.39 23.67 58.02
N CYS A 18 17.20 23.92 58.55
CA CYS A 18 15.93 23.61 57.89
C CYS A 18 15.79 24.44 56.64
N ARG A 19 16.08 23.87 55.46
CA ARG A 19 15.63 24.39 54.18
C ARG A 19 14.41 23.60 53.74
N HIS A 20 13.25 24.25 53.74
CA HIS A 20 12.04 23.76 53.08
C HIS A 20 12.35 23.59 51.57
N LYS A 21 12.53 22.35 51.11
CA LYS A 21 12.44 22.03 49.70
C LYS A 21 10.97 22.02 49.31
N LYS A 22 10.55 22.99 48.49
CA LYS A 22 9.32 22.85 47.69
C LYS A 22 9.45 21.57 46.86
N ALA A 23 8.55 20.65 47.10
CA ALA A 23 8.36 19.51 46.20
C ALA A 23 7.94 20.07 44.84
N ALA A 24 8.83 19.92 43.83
CA ALA A 24 8.42 19.99 42.44
C ALA A 24 7.56 18.76 42.20
N THR A 25 6.27 18.95 41.98
CA THR A 25 5.41 17.93 41.38
C THR A 25 5.86 17.79 39.94
N ASP A 26 6.70 16.79 39.69
CA ASP A 26 6.86 16.26 38.32
C ASP A 26 5.46 15.83 37.88
N LYS A 27 4.86 16.63 37.00
CA LYS A 27 3.77 16.16 36.18
C LYS A 27 4.37 15.08 35.27
N GLU A 28 4.18 13.81 35.63
CA GLU A 28 4.23 12.75 34.64
C GLU A 28 3.31 13.16 33.51
N THR A 29 3.92 13.52 32.39
CA THR A 29 3.21 13.58 31.13
C THR A 29 2.89 12.13 30.81
N VAL A 30 1.68 11.71 31.14
CA VAL A 30 1.10 10.47 30.61
C VAL A 30 1.00 10.74 29.10
N THR A 31 2.00 10.28 28.36
CA THR A 31 1.85 10.09 26.93
C THR A 31 0.85 8.93 26.81
N THR A 32 -0.40 9.25 26.52
CA THR A 32 -1.34 8.25 26.02
C THR A 32 -0.72 7.77 24.72
N GLU A 33 -0.12 6.58 24.75
CA GLU A 33 0.18 5.86 23.51
C GLU A 33 -1.16 5.71 22.79
N ASN A 34 -1.27 6.29 21.60
CA ASN A 34 -2.41 6.06 20.74
C ASN A 34 -2.34 4.58 20.31
N THR A 35 -3.12 3.77 20.97
CA THR A 35 -3.28 2.36 20.60
C THR A 35 -4.44 2.20 19.64
N TYR A 36 -4.27 1.43 18.60
CA TYR A 36 -5.33 1.01 17.70
C TYR A 36 -5.41 -0.52 17.64
N THR A 37 -6.50 -1.03 17.11
CA THR A 37 -6.72 -2.47 17.00
C THR A 37 -7.03 -2.83 15.55
N ASN A 38 -6.34 -3.83 15.04
CA ASN A 38 -6.66 -4.41 13.73
C ASN A 38 -7.85 -5.40 13.83
N PRO A 39 -8.67 -5.48 12.79
CA PRO A 39 -8.65 -4.66 11.58
C PRO A 39 -9.25 -3.26 11.82
N LEU A 40 -8.81 -2.27 11.02
CA LEU A 40 -9.37 -0.91 11.06
C LEU A 40 -10.81 -0.86 10.54
N LEU A 41 -11.13 -1.70 9.56
CA LEU A 41 -12.47 -1.92 9.02
C LEU A 41 -12.79 -3.42 8.99
N GLU A 42 -14.05 -3.78 9.16
CA GLU A 42 -14.49 -5.17 9.14
C GLU A 42 -14.36 -5.80 7.75
N TYR A 43 -14.59 -5.00 6.72
CA TYR A 43 -14.51 -5.41 5.31
C TYR A 43 -13.79 -4.35 4.49
N GLY A 44 -12.98 -4.81 3.54
CA GLY A 44 -12.30 -3.97 2.57
C GLY A 44 -11.21 -4.75 1.84
N ALA A 45 -10.88 -4.29 0.66
CA ALA A 45 -9.82 -4.85 -0.15
C ALA A 45 -9.07 -3.70 -0.82
N GLU A 46 -7.78 -3.92 -1.11
CA GLU A 46 -6.99 -2.95 -1.86
C GLU A 46 -6.99 -1.56 -1.19
N PRO A 47 -6.64 -1.48 0.11
CA PRO A 47 -6.63 -0.21 0.83
C PRO A 47 -5.59 0.74 0.25
N TRP A 48 -5.99 1.97 0.00
CA TRP A 48 -5.07 3.00 -0.44
C TRP A 48 -5.27 4.29 0.35
N ALA A 49 -4.19 4.93 0.76
CA ALA A 49 -4.29 6.22 1.41
C ALA A 49 -3.13 7.15 1.05
N ILE A 50 -3.38 8.45 1.11
CA ILE A 50 -2.34 9.47 1.13
C ILE A 50 -2.56 10.44 2.28
N TYR A 51 -1.48 11.06 2.74
CA TYR A 51 -1.51 12.14 3.72
C TYR A 51 -1.23 13.48 3.04
N HIS A 52 -2.14 14.44 3.20
CA HIS A 52 -2.01 15.77 2.62
C HIS A 52 -2.64 16.83 3.53
N GLU A 53 -1.88 17.89 3.85
CA GLU A 53 -2.33 19.04 4.65
C GLU A 53 -3.03 18.67 5.96
N GLY A 54 -2.47 17.70 6.69
CA GLY A 54 -2.98 17.31 8.00
C GLY A 54 -4.13 16.30 7.97
N LYS A 55 -4.48 15.78 6.79
CA LYS A 55 -5.55 14.82 6.60
C LYS A 55 -5.09 13.59 5.84
N TYR A 56 -5.70 12.46 6.14
CA TYR A 56 -5.62 11.26 5.34
C TYR A 56 -6.83 11.17 4.42
N TYR A 57 -6.57 10.83 3.17
CA TYR A 57 -7.59 10.49 2.18
C TYR A 57 -7.43 9.02 1.85
N TYR A 58 -8.45 8.24 2.18
CA TYR A 58 -8.46 6.78 2.04
C TYR A 58 -9.49 6.34 1.01
N THR A 59 -9.20 5.27 0.31
CA THR A 59 -10.13 4.57 -0.57
C THR A 59 -9.83 3.07 -0.57
N GLN A 60 -10.76 2.27 -1.06
CA GLN A 60 -10.63 0.82 -1.18
C GLN A 60 -11.43 0.31 -2.38
N GLY A 61 -11.20 -0.93 -2.78
CA GLY A 61 -11.95 -1.61 -3.82
C GLY A 61 -13.45 -1.59 -3.57
N SER A 62 -14.21 -1.40 -4.65
CA SER A 62 -15.67 -1.34 -4.64
C SER A 62 -16.20 -1.79 -6.01
N GLU A 63 -17.37 -2.42 -6.05
CA GLU A 63 -17.88 -3.05 -7.27
C GLU A 63 -18.28 -2.06 -8.37
N ASN A 64 -18.84 -0.91 -8.02
CA ASN A 64 -19.53 -0.05 -8.99
C ASN A 64 -19.43 1.46 -8.71
N LYS A 65 -18.59 1.88 -7.80
CA LYS A 65 -18.39 3.29 -7.43
C LYS A 65 -17.05 3.49 -6.74
N ILE A 66 -16.60 4.74 -6.64
CA ILE A 66 -15.44 5.10 -5.85
C ILE A 66 -15.89 5.96 -4.67
N ILE A 67 -15.48 5.55 -3.48
CA ILE A 67 -15.74 6.27 -2.23
C ILE A 67 -14.40 6.77 -1.70
N LEU A 68 -14.35 8.02 -1.25
CA LEU A 68 -13.24 8.56 -0.48
C LEU A 68 -13.66 8.76 0.98
N TRP A 69 -12.73 8.43 1.88
CA TRP A 69 -12.81 8.76 3.30
C TRP A 69 -11.81 9.87 3.61
N GLU A 70 -12.21 10.84 4.43
CA GLU A 70 -11.33 11.89 4.97
C GLU A 70 -11.28 11.73 6.49
N THR A 71 -10.07 11.65 7.06
CA THR A 71 -9.86 11.60 8.51
C THR A 71 -8.57 12.32 8.91
N ASN A 72 -8.48 12.74 10.16
CA ASN A 72 -7.22 13.23 10.76
C ASN A 72 -6.39 12.10 11.38
N ASP A 73 -7.00 10.91 11.55
CA ASP A 73 -6.39 9.74 12.15
C ASP A 73 -6.67 8.52 11.28
N ILE A 74 -5.65 8.01 10.61
CA ILE A 74 -5.77 6.83 9.73
C ILE A 74 -6.12 5.56 10.51
N THR A 75 -5.86 5.52 11.80
CA THR A 75 -6.18 4.38 12.66
C THR A 75 -7.65 4.36 13.10
N ASP A 76 -8.42 5.41 12.77
CA ASP A 76 -9.85 5.52 13.05
C ASP A 76 -10.67 5.79 11.77
N LEU A 77 -10.64 4.85 10.85
CA LEU A 77 -11.41 4.91 9.61
C LEU A 77 -12.92 4.80 9.83
N SER A 78 -13.35 4.19 10.94
CA SER A 78 -14.78 4.01 11.25
C SER A 78 -15.53 5.33 11.45
N HIS A 79 -14.84 6.38 11.88
CA HIS A 79 -15.40 7.73 12.08
C HIS A 79 -15.01 8.71 10.96
N ALA A 80 -14.37 8.25 9.90
CA ALA A 80 -14.00 9.10 8.78
C ALA A 80 -15.20 9.63 8.01
N THR A 81 -15.09 10.85 7.51
CA THR A 81 -16.10 11.41 6.60
C THR A 81 -16.01 10.70 5.26
N GLN A 82 -17.14 10.18 4.77
CA GLN A 82 -17.21 9.43 3.52
C GLN A 82 -17.98 10.18 2.45
N LYS A 83 -17.53 10.07 1.20
CA LYS A 83 -18.26 10.58 0.04
C LYS A 83 -18.10 9.65 -1.15
N GLU A 84 -19.21 9.35 -1.83
CA GLU A 84 -19.18 8.78 -3.17
C GLU A 84 -18.71 9.87 -4.13
N VAL A 85 -17.51 9.69 -4.70
CA VAL A 85 -16.87 10.71 -5.56
C VAL A 85 -16.97 10.38 -7.03
N TRP A 86 -17.24 9.11 -7.36
CA TRP A 86 -17.40 8.66 -8.74
C TRP A 86 -18.38 7.50 -8.85
N ILE A 87 -19.31 7.62 -9.77
CA ILE A 87 -20.19 6.55 -10.24
C ILE A 87 -20.05 6.52 -11.76
N PRO A 88 -19.56 5.42 -12.34
CA PRO A 88 -19.40 5.34 -13.78
C PRO A 88 -20.74 5.38 -14.50
N ASN A 89 -20.75 5.97 -15.70
CA ASN A 89 -21.92 6.09 -16.55
C ASN A 89 -21.69 5.61 -17.98
N ASP A 90 -20.48 5.07 -18.27
CA ASP A 90 -20.12 4.49 -19.55
C ASP A 90 -20.03 2.96 -19.40
N PRO A 91 -20.82 2.18 -20.15
CA PRO A 91 -20.79 0.72 -20.09
C PRO A 91 -19.43 0.09 -20.29
N SER A 92 -18.49 0.77 -20.94
CA SER A 92 -17.13 0.24 -21.17
C SER A 92 -16.25 0.21 -19.91
N ASN A 93 -16.69 0.85 -18.83
CA ASN A 93 -15.92 0.96 -17.56
C ASN A 93 -16.81 1.00 -16.31
N SER A 94 -17.97 0.36 -16.37
CA SER A 94 -18.97 0.43 -15.30
C SER A 94 -19.01 -0.79 -14.40
N TYR A 95 -18.13 -1.77 -14.63
CA TYR A 95 -18.12 -3.02 -13.86
C TYR A 95 -16.76 -3.25 -13.22
N HIS A 96 -16.78 -3.96 -12.10
CA HIS A 96 -15.60 -4.43 -11.37
C HIS A 96 -14.55 -3.32 -11.17
N LEU A 97 -14.94 -2.24 -10.48
CA LEU A 97 -14.03 -1.14 -10.16
C LEU A 97 -13.06 -1.57 -9.07
N TRP A 98 -11.83 -1.88 -9.47
CA TRP A 98 -10.80 -2.43 -8.59
C TRP A 98 -9.68 -1.43 -8.32
N ALA A 99 -9.06 -1.57 -7.16
CA ALA A 99 -7.85 -0.89 -6.74
C ALA A 99 -7.81 0.62 -7.05
N PRO A 100 -8.79 1.41 -6.55
CA PRO A 100 -8.73 2.84 -6.72
C PRO A 100 -7.59 3.43 -5.89
N GLU A 101 -6.73 4.24 -6.51
CA GLU A 101 -5.63 4.94 -5.87
C GLU A 101 -5.72 6.45 -6.10
N ILE A 102 -5.88 7.22 -5.03
CA ILE A 102 -5.88 8.68 -5.10
C ILE A 102 -4.45 9.23 -5.01
N HIS A 103 -4.11 10.16 -5.91
CA HIS A 103 -2.82 10.83 -5.98
C HIS A 103 -2.98 12.34 -6.11
N ARG A 104 -2.02 13.09 -5.57
CA ARG A 104 -1.94 14.54 -5.71
C ARG A 104 -0.81 14.88 -6.67
N ILE A 105 -1.14 15.44 -7.84
CA ILE A 105 -0.18 15.77 -8.90
C ILE A 105 -0.48 17.18 -9.39
N ASP A 106 0.52 18.06 -9.41
CA ASP A 106 0.40 19.43 -9.91
C ASP A 106 -0.81 20.21 -9.33
N ASN A 107 -1.01 20.06 -8.03
CA ASN A 107 -2.12 20.66 -7.28
C ASN A 107 -3.53 20.19 -7.68
N LYS A 108 -3.64 19.05 -8.35
CA LYS A 108 -4.90 18.39 -8.69
C LYS A 108 -4.93 16.99 -8.11
N TRP A 109 -6.13 16.43 -7.99
CA TRP A 109 -6.35 15.08 -7.53
C TRP A 109 -6.64 14.18 -8.72
N TYR A 110 -6.03 13.01 -8.70
CA TYR A 110 -6.24 11.97 -9.69
C TYR A 110 -6.57 10.67 -8.97
N ILE A 111 -7.55 9.94 -9.47
CA ILE A 111 -7.79 8.58 -9.03
C ILE A 111 -7.56 7.66 -10.22
N TYR A 112 -6.64 6.72 -10.03
CA TYR A 112 -6.41 5.61 -10.94
C TYR A 112 -7.22 4.43 -10.45
N PHE A 113 -7.88 3.71 -11.34
CA PHE A 113 -8.63 2.51 -11.01
C PHE A 113 -8.72 1.59 -12.22
N ALA A 114 -8.96 0.31 -11.98
CA ALA A 114 -9.25 -0.65 -13.04
C ALA A 114 -10.76 -0.85 -13.16
N ALA A 115 -11.25 -1.00 -14.39
CA ALA A 115 -12.64 -1.34 -14.66
C ALA A 115 -12.77 -2.07 -15.99
N ASP A 116 -13.92 -2.69 -16.21
CA ASP A 116 -14.26 -3.41 -17.44
C ASP A 116 -15.71 -3.16 -17.92
N ASP A 117 -16.10 -3.85 -18.98
CA ASP A 117 -17.41 -3.78 -19.62
C ASP A 117 -18.38 -4.90 -19.20
N GLY A 118 -18.10 -5.56 -18.06
CA GLY A 118 -18.80 -6.76 -17.58
C GLY A 118 -18.06 -8.05 -17.93
N ASN A 119 -16.96 -7.97 -18.69
CA ASN A 119 -16.05 -9.08 -18.95
C ASN A 119 -14.69 -8.78 -18.33
N MET A 120 -14.30 -9.51 -17.27
CA MET A 120 -13.05 -9.31 -16.54
C MET A 120 -11.80 -9.43 -17.42
N ASP A 121 -11.84 -10.11 -18.56
CA ASP A 121 -10.74 -10.15 -19.53
C ASP A 121 -10.50 -8.80 -20.23
N ASN A 122 -11.41 -7.85 -20.09
CA ASN A 122 -11.34 -6.51 -20.68
C ASN A 122 -10.99 -5.42 -19.66
N HIS A 123 -10.41 -5.78 -18.50
CA HIS A 123 -9.96 -4.79 -17.54
C HIS A 123 -8.87 -3.88 -18.12
N HIS A 124 -9.06 -2.59 -17.90
CA HIS A 124 -8.10 -1.53 -18.24
C HIS A 124 -8.03 -0.50 -17.12
N ILE A 125 -6.96 0.28 -17.15
CA ILE A 125 -6.72 1.36 -16.19
C ILE A 125 -7.40 2.64 -16.72
N TYR A 126 -8.19 3.26 -15.83
CA TYR A 126 -8.84 4.55 -16.07
C TYR A 126 -8.35 5.59 -15.08
N VAL A 127 -8.48 6.86 -15.46
CA VAL A 127 -8.08 8.01 -14.63
C VAL A 127 -9.18 9.05 -14.62
N ILE A 128 -9.51 9.52 -13.42
CA ILE A 128 -10.38 10.66 -13.18
C ILE A 128 -9.62 11.79 -12.48
N GLU A 129 -9.97 13.04 -12.78
CA GLU A 129 -9.31 14.26 -12.26
C GLU A 129 -10.31 15.13 -11.50
N ASN A 130 -9.89 15.66 -10.34
CA ASN A 130 -10.60 16.72 -9.62
C ASN A 130 -9.64 17.89 -9.36
N VAL A 131 -10.07 19.10 -9.69
CA VAL A 131 -9.27 20.33 -9.56
C VAL A 131 -9.52 21.10 -8.25
N SER A 132 -10.44 20.64 -7.41
CA SER A 132 -10.76 21.27 -6.13
C SER A 132 -9.60 21.14 -5.14
N ALA A 133 -9.51 22.04 -4.17
CA ALA A 133 -8.51 21.96 -3.12
C ALA A 133 -8.70 20.69 -2.26
N ASN A 134 -9.94 20.38 -1.87
CA ASN A 134 -10.31 19.16 -1.16
C ASN A 134 -10.93 18.16 -2.15
N PRO A 135 -10.46 16.91 -2.23
CA PRO A 135 -10.98 15.90 -3.16
C PRO A 135 -12.41 15.45 -2.85
N LEU A 136 -12.91 15.71 -1.63
CA LEU A 136 -14.31 15.49 -1.28
C LEU A 136 -15.21 16.62 -1.80
N GLU A 137 -14.67 17.72 -2.28
CA GLU A 137 -15.39 18.82 -2.90
C GLU A 137 -15.25 18.79 -4.42
N GLY A 138 -16.13 19.48 -5.12
CA GLY A 138 -16.14 19.49 -6.58
C GLY A 138 -16.52 18.13 -7.18
N GLU A 139 -16.09 17.92 -8.41
CA GLU A 139 -16.40 16.74 -9.21
C GLU A 139 -15.15 16.12 -9.80
N PHE A 140 -15.09 14.80 -9.84
CA PHE A 140 -14.12 14.08 -10.64
C PHE A 140 -14.61 13.96 -12.08
N VAL A 141 -13.70 14.19 -13.02
CA VAL A 141 -13.97 14.12 -14.46
C VAL A 141 -13.10 13.06 -15.11
N MET A 142 -13.70 12.19 -15.93
CA MET A 142 -12.98 11.16 -16.66
C MET A 142 -11.93 11.79 -17.59
N LYS A 143 -10.68 11.39 -17.45
CA LYS A 143 -9.58 11.75 -18.39
C LYS A 143 -9.42 10.72 -19.49
N GLY A 144 -9.85 9.50 -19.25
CA GLY A 144 -9.82 8.40 -20.19
C GLY A 144 -9.11 7.16 -19.67
N ARG A 145 -8.94 6.22 -20.58
CA ARG A 145 -8.20 4.99 -20.36
C ARG A 145 -6.71 5.21 -20.64
N ILE A 146 -5.85 4.69 -19.77
CA ILE A 146 -4.42 4.65 -20.05
C ILE A 146 -4.15 3.51 -21.02
N LYS A 147 -3.60 3.82 -22.18
CA LYS A 147 -3.14 2.82 -23.14
C LYS A 147 -1.77 2.30 -22.68
N THR A 148 -1.76 1.14 -22.05
CA THR A 148 -0.55 0.56 -21.43
C THR A 148 0.40 -0.10 -22.43
N ASP A 149 -0.11 -0.51 -23.60
CA ASP A 149 0.69 -1.04 -24.71
C ASP A 149 -0.06 -0.93 -26.05
N LYS A 150 0.63 -1.29 -27.14
CA LYS A 150 0.09 -1.24 -28.51
C LYS A 150 -1.02 -2.26 -28.76
N ASP A 151 -0.99 -3.39 -28.05
CA ASP A 151 -1.90 -4.52 -28.24
C ASP A 151 -3.11 -4.44 -27.31
N ASP A 152 -3.17 -3.38 -26.45
CA ASP A 152 -4.26 -3.12 -25.53
C ASP A 152 -4.54 -4.29 -24.57
N ASN A 153 -3.46 -4.84 -24.01
CA ASN A 153 -3.56 -5.94 -23.09
C ASN A 153 -4.20 -5.52 -21.75
N TRP A 154 -4.75 -6.48 -21.07
CA TRP A 154 -5.30 -6.37 -19.73
C TRP A 154 -4.32 -5.72 -18.75
N ALA A 155 -4.80 -4.77 -17.94
CA ALA A 155 -3.99 -4.03 -16.99
C ALA A 155 -4.83 -3.55 -15.79
N ILE A 156 -4.29 -3.73 -14.58
CA ILE A 156 -4.89 -3.31 -13.30
C ILE A 156 -3.83 -2.76 -12.33
N HIS A 157 -4.24 -2.32 -11.14
CA HIS A 157 -3.36 -1.89 -10.04
C HIS A 157 -2.33 -0.84 -10.46
N ALA A 158 -2.81 0.27 -11.01
CA ALA A 158 -1.92 1.35 -11.43
C ALA A 158 -1.57 2.28 -10.29
N SER A 159 -0.29 2.43 -10.02
CA SER A 159 0.27 3.44 -9.12
C SER A 159 1.23 4.36 -9.83
N THR A 160 1.34 5.62 -9.40
CA THR A 160 2.26 6.59 -10.00
C THR A 160 3.17 7.23 -8.97
N PHE A 161 4.40 7.49 -9.37
CA PHE A 161 5.38 8.17 -8.54
C PHE A 161 6.29 9.07 -9.36
N GLU A 162 6.96 9.98 -8.67
CA GLU A 162 7.99 10.82 -9.26
C GLU A 162 9.35 10.42 -8.73
N HIS A 163 10.32 10.29 -9.63
CA HIS A 163 11.71 10.03 -9.27
C HIS A 163 12.63 10.85 -10.17
N ARG A 164 13.49 11.67 -9.56
CA ARG A 164 14.47 12.55 -10.23
C ARG A 164 13.87 13.44 -11.32
N GLY A 165 12.67 13.95 -11.07
CA GLY A 165 11.97 14.87 -11.99
C GLY A 165 11.25 14.19 -13.15
N GLU A 166 11.27 12.88 -13.21
CA GLU A 166 10.50 12.07 -14.16
C GLU A 166 9.34 11.39 -13.44
N ARG A 167 8.18 11.34 -14.08
CA ARG A 167 7.01 10.62 -13.56
C ARG A 167 6.90 9.26 -14.22
N TYR A 168 6.59 8.28 -13.40
CA TYR A 168 6.41 6.89 -13.80
C TYR A 168 5.04 6.38 -13.43
N LEU A 169 4.51 5.48 -14.25
CA LEU A 169 3.41 4.58 -13.92
C LEU A 169 3.99 3.18 -13.71
N ILE A 170 3.56 2.52 -12.65
CA ILE A 170 3.76 1.08 -12.42
C ILE A 170 2.39 0.41 -12.33
N TRP A 171 2.27 -0.77 -12.87
CA TRP A 171 1.00 -1.51 -12.88
C TRP A 171 1.24 -3.00 -13.06
N CYS A 172 0.20 -3.77 -12.84
CA CYS A 172 0.19 -5.17 -13.20
C CYS A 172 -0.60 -5.40 -14.49
N GLY A 173 -0.14 -6.32 -15.32
CA GLY A 173 -0.77 -6.61 -16.60
C GLY A 173 -0.36 -7.94 -17.20
N TRP A 174 -1.07 -8.35 -18.22
CA TRP A 174 -0.69 -9.54 -18.97
C TRP A 174 0.39 -9.22 -20.00
N PRO A 175 1.38 -10.13 -20.20
CA PRO A 175 2.36 -9.98 -21.26
C PRO A 175 1.71 -10.11 -22.66
N LYS A 176 0.67 -10.90 -22.75
CA LYS A 176 -0.22 -11.08 -23.89
C LYS A 176 -1.56 -11.61 -23.39
N ARG A 177 -2.58 -11.57 -24.25
CA ARG A 177 -3.90 -12.09 -23.89
C ARG A 177 -3.80 -13.55 -23.44
N ARG A 178 -4.61 -13.90 -22.42
CA ARG A 178 -4.68 -15.23 -21.82
C ARG A 178 -4.81 -16.34 -22.84
N ILE A 179 -4.03 -17.43 -22.69
CA ILE A 179 -4.06 -18.59 -23.57
C ILE A 179 -4.26 -19.88 -22.75
N GLU A 180 -3.24 -20.31 -22.01
CA GLU A 180 -3.24 -21.58 -21.25
C GLU A 180 -3.13 -21.35 -19.75
N ALA A 181 -2.41 -20.30 -19.36
CA ALA A 181 -2.27 -19.87 -17.99
C ALA A 181 -2.29 -18.35 -17.94
N GLU A 182 -2.91 -17.82 -16.92
CA GLU A 182 -2.86 -16.40 -16.64
C GLU A 182 -1.55 -16.09 -15.94
N THR A 183 -0.84 -15.10 -16.46
CA THR A 183 0.40 -14.61 -15.83
C THR A 183 0.29 -13.11 -15.72
N GLN A 184 0.31 -12.60 -14.49
CA GLN A 184 0.33 -11.18 -14.19
C GLN A 184 1.76 -10.75 -13.88
N CYS A 185 2.23 -9.72 -14.57
CA CYS A 185 3.59 -9.20 -14.48
C CYS A 185 3.56 -7.73 -14.09
N ILE A 186 4.61 -7.24 -13.44
CA ILE A 186 4.76 -5.82 -13.12
C ILE A 186 5.46 -5.11 -14.27
N TYR A 187 4.86 -4.00 -14.68
CA TYR A 187 5.38 -3.10 -15.72
C TYR A 187 5.66 -1.72 -15.16
N ILE A 188 6.59 -1.02 -15.82
CA ILE A 188 6.89 0.38 -15.62
C ILE A 188 6.95 1.11 -16.96
N ALA A 189 6.50 2.36 -16.99
CA ALA A 189 6.72 3.28 -18.11
C ALA A 189 6.81 4.72 -17.62
N LYS A 190 7.45 5.58 -18.41
CA LYS A 190 7.44 7.04 -18.18
C LYS A 190 6.11 7.63 -18.60
N MET A 191 5.71 8.71 -17.93
CA MET A 191 4.48 9.44 -18.21
C MET A 191 4.78 10.83 -18.77
N GLU A 192 4.05 11.23 -19.78
CA GLU A 192 4.03 12.60 -20.30
C GLU A 192 3.13 13.50 -19.43
N ASN A 193 2.01 12.97 -19.00
CA ASN A 193 1.03 13.61 -18.14
C ASN A 193 0.32 12.52 -17.31
N PRO A 194 -0.55 12.85 -16.34
CA PRO A 194 -1.14 11.86 -15.45
C PRO A 194 -2.01 10.75 -16.11
N TRP A 195 -2.28 10.81 -17.39
CA TRP A 195 -3.10 9.81 -18.11
C TRP A 195 -2.50 9.34 -19.45
N THR A 196 -1.24 9.74 -19.74
CA THR A 196 -0.57 9.37 -21.01
C THR A 196 0.85 8.89 -20.74
N LEU A 197 1.19 7.72 -21.27
CA LEU A 197 2.57 7.22 -21.23
C LEU A 197 3.41 7.88 -22.32
N SER A 198 4.67 8.17 -22.03
CA SER A 198 5.67 8.73 -22.95
C SER A 198 6.72 7.71 -23.40
N SER A 199 6.71 6.50 -22.84
CA SER A 199 7.59 5.41 -23.25
C SER A 199 6.81 4.12 -23.44
N ASP A 200 7.40 3.15 -24.13
CA ASP A 200 6.93 1.77 -24.12
C ASP A 200 7.00 1.20 -22.70
N ARG A 201 6.14 0.22 -22.41
CA ARG A 201 6.18 -0.51 -21.15
C ARG A 201 7.42 -1.41 -21.07
N VAL A 202 7.99 -1.49 -19.89
CA VAL A 202 9.08 -2.41 -19.56
C VAL A 202 8.60 -3.36 -18.47
N MET A 203 8.71 -4.66 -18.69
CA MET A 203 8.42 -5.66 -17.65
C MET A 203 9.59 -5.71 -16.67
N ILE A 204 9.32 -5.43 -15.41
CA ILE A 204 10.33 -5.39 -14.34
C ILE A 204 10.20 -6.56 -13.34
N SER A 205 9.08 -7.30 -13.41
CA SER A 205 8.89 -8.53 -12.64
C SER A 205 7.90 -9.45 -13.34
N GLU A 206 8.22 -10.73 -13.36
CA GLU A 206 7.31 -11.84 -13.67
C GLU A 206 7.34 -12.87 -12.54
N PRO A 207 6.29 -13.67 -12.31
CA PRO A 207 6.32 -14.73 -11.30
C PRO A 207 7.41 -15.76 -11.60
N GLU A 208 8.45 -15.80 -10.77
CA GLU A 208 9.66 -16.60 -10.94
C GLU A 208 9.75 -17.70 -9.88
N TYR A 209 9.45 -17.35 -8.61
CA TYR A 209 9.61 -18.23 -7.47
C TYR A 209 8.32 -19.00 -7.16
N GLU A 210 8.45 -20.15 -6.49
CA GLU A 210 7.30 -20.97 -6.10
C GLU A 210 6.30 -20.22 -5.21
N TRP A 211 6.77 -19.35 -4.33
CA TRP A 211 5.92 -18.53 -3.48
C TRP A 211 5.12 -17.46 -4.26
N GLU A 212 5.48 -17.17 -5.48
CA GLU A 212 4.74 -16.25 -6.38
C GLU A 212 3.68 -16.98 -7.22
N ARG A 213 3.57 -18.30 -7.10
CA ARG A 213 2.76 -19.17 -7.97
C ARG A 213 1.73 -19.99 -7.22
N GLN A 214 1.46 -19.62 -5.96
CA GLN A 214 0.48 -20.34 -5.16
C GLN A 214 -0.94 -19.93 -5.56
N TRP A 215 -1.71 -20.88 -6.06
CA TRP A 215 -3.10 -20.74 -6.49
C TRP A 215 -3.99 -21.87 -5.93
N ILE A 216 -3.45 -22.61 -4.99
CA ILE A 216 -4.09 -23.73 -4.32
C ILE A 216 -4.61 -23.25 -2.97
N SER A 217 -5.88 -23.51 -2.69
CA SER A 217 -6.46 -23.30 -1.36
C SER A 217 -5.94 -24.33 -0.35
N PRO A 218 -5.99 -24.06 0.98
CA PRO A 218 -5.51 -24.99 2.00
C PRO A 218 -6.17 -26.38 1.98
N ASP A 219 -7.39 -26.50 1.45
CA ASP A 219 -8.10 -27.77 1.25
C ASP A 219 -7.61 -28.54 0.00
N GLY A 220 -6.62 -28.03 -0.70
CA GLY A 220 -6.09 -28.59 -1.94
C GLY A 220 -6.92 -28.30 -3.19
N SER A 221 -7.99 -27.54 -3.08
CA SER A 221 -8.77 -27.10 -4.25
C SER A 221 -7.96 -26.15 -5.12
N LYS A 222 -8.22 -26.17 -6.43
CA LYS A 222 -7.54 -25.32 -7.41
C LYS A 222 -8.56 -24.48 -8.15
N THR A 223 -8.12 -23.34 -8.67
CA THR A 223 -8.89 -22.60 -9.66
C THR A 223 -8.99 -23.40 -10.98
N ALA A 224 -9.77 -22.92 -11.92
CA ALA A 224 -9.98 -23.62 -13.20
C ALA A 224 -8.67 -23.83 -13.98
N TYR A 225 -7.68 -22.97 -13.82
CA TYR A 225 -6.35 -23.05 -14.43
C TYR A 225 -5.31 -22.35 -13.55
N PRO A 226 -4.02 -22.69 -13.73
CA PRO A 226 -2.94 -22.04 -12.98
C PRO A 226 -2.90 -20.53 -13.20
N ILE A 227 -2.77 -19.79 -12.12
CA ILE A 227 -2.59 -18.34 -12.15
C ILE A 227 -1.29 -18.02 -11.41
N HIS A 228 -0.39 -17.33 -12.11
CA HIS A 228 0.87 -16.89 -11.60
C HIS A 228 0.82 -15.36 -11.48
N VAL A 229 1.05 -14.81 -10.28
CA VAL A 229 0.72 -13.43 -9.99
C VAL A 229 1.88 -12.67 -9.40
N ASN A 230 2.21 -11.54 -10.06
CA ASN A 230 2.84 -10.37 -9.46
C ASN A 230 1.91 -9.18 -9.74
N GLU A 231 1.35 -8.56 -8.69
CA GLU A 231 0.36 -7.48 -8.81
C GLU A 231 0.52 -6.40 -7.73
N ALA A 232 -0.34 -5.40 -7.74
CA ALA A 232 -0.42 -4.31 -6.76
C ALA A 232 0.94 -3.66 -6.44
N PRO A 233 1.70 -3.20 -7.45
CA PRO A 233 3.02 -2.60 -7.21
C PRO A 233 2.90 -1.25 -6.51
N GLN A 234 3.74 -1.04 -5.48
CA GLN A 234 3.77 0.19 -4.68
C GLN A 234 5.18 0.72 -4.56
N PHE A 235 5.36 1.98 -4.94
CA PHE A 235 6.65 2.68 -4.83
C PHE A 235 6.93 3.08 -3.39
N PHE A 236 8.19 2.91 -3.00
CA PHE A 236 8.75 3.47 -1.78
C PHE A 236 10.21 3.85 -2.00
N GLU A 237 10.66 4.91 -1.36
CA GLU A 237 12.06 5.35 -1.43
C GLU A 237 12.79 4.88 -0.16
N SER A 238 14.00 4.34 -0.31
CA SER A 238 14.81 3.97 0.84
C SER A 238 15.12 5.19 1.72
N LYS A 239 15.31 4.98 3.01
CA LYS A 239 15.60 6.05 3.99
C LYS A 239 16.78 6.93 3.58
N ASN A 240 17.79 6.35 2.95
CA ASN A 240 18.98 7.07 2.50
C ASN A 240 18.83 7.63 1.09
N LYS A 241 17.69 7.40 0.42
CA LYS A 241 17.42 7.79 -0.97
C LYS A 241 18.41 7.24 -1.99
N ASP A 242 19.05 6.13 -1.67
CA ASP A 242 20.02 5.43 -2.52
C ASP A 242 19.38 4.31 -3.35
N LYS A 243 18.15 3.89 -2.98
CA LYS A 243 17.38 2.86 -3.65
C LYS A 243 15.95 3.30 -3.94
N VAL A 244 15.46 2.87 -5.07
CA VAL A 244 14.03 2.78 -5.40
C VAL A 244 13.56 1.38 -5.04
N LEU A 245 12.46 1.32 -4.30
CA LEU A 245 11.82 0.10 -3.84
C LEU A 245 10.44 -0.01 -4.50
N ILE A 246 10.09 -1.18 -5.02
CA ILE A 246 8.72 -1.51 -5.41
C ILE A 246 8.31 -2.75 -4.65
N TYR A 247 7.39 -2.55 -3.69
CA TYR A 247 6.66 -3.63 -3.07
C TYR A 247 5.59 -4.11 -4.05
N TYR A 248 5.43 -5.41 -4.16
CA TYR A 248 4.40 -6.00 -5.02
C TYR A 248 3.80 -7.22 -4.34
N CYS A 249 2.59 -7.58 -4.73
CA CYS A 249 1.93 -8.76 -4.22
C CYS A 249 2.14 -9.94 -5.15
N ALA A 250 2.16 -11.13 -4.56
CA ALA A 250 2.38 -12.35 -5.29
C ALA A 250 1.46 -13.47 -4.82
N SER A 251 1.24 -14.45 -5.68
CA SER A 251 0.27 -15.55 -5.54
C SER A 251 -1.18 -15.09 -5.72
N GLY A 252 -2.13 -16.02 -5.68
CA GLY A 252 -3.55 -15.70 -5.84
C GLY A 252 -4.10 -14.94 -4.64
N SER A 253 -4.67 -13.76 -4.84
CA SER A 253 -5.25 -12.92 -3.79
C SER A 253 -6.41 -13.58 -3.03
N TRP A 254 -7.01 -14.64 -3.57
CA TRP A 254 -8.05 -15.47 -2.97
C TRP A 254 -7.49 -16.62 -2.11
N THR A 255 -6.17 -16.76 -1.99
CA THR A 255 -5.51 -17.81 -1.22
C THR A 255 -4.89 -17.23 0.07
N PRO A 256 -4.61 -18.06 1.09
CA PRO A 256 -3.88 -17.61 2.27
C PRO A 256 -2.39 -17.32 1.98
N TYR A 257 -1.91 -17.69 0.80
CA TYR A 257 -0.51 -17.56 0.36
C TYR A 257 -0.22 -16.22 -0.33
N TYR A 258 -1.22 -15.37 -0.51
CA TYR A 258 -1.00 -14.00 -0.96
C TYR A 258 0.00 -13.31 -0.03
N CYS A 259 1.00 -12.65 -0.57
CA CYS A 259 2.12 -12.12 0.20
C CYS A 259 2.76 -10.95 -0.53
N ILE A 260 3.68 -10.25 0.14
CA ILE A 260 4.37 -9.08 -0.43
C ILE A 260 5.82 -9.44 -0.73
N GLY A 261 6.24 -9.22 -1.98
CA GLY A 261 7.60 -9.27 -2.45
C GLY A 261 8.21 -7.88 -2.59
N LEU A 262 9.50 -7.83 -2.96
CA LEU A 262 10.24 -6.58 -3.10
C LEU A 262 11.16 -6.60 -4.31
N LEU A 263 11.04 -5.58 -5.15
CA LEU A 263 12.00 -5.20 -6.17
C LEU A 263 12.83 -4.01 -5.71
N THR A 264 14.11 -4.00 -6.04
CA THR A 264 15.01 -2.89 -5.71
C THR A 264 15.80 -2.46 -6.95
N ALA A 265 15.99 -1.15 -7.10
CA ALA A 265 16.90 -0.58 -8.08
C ALA A 265 17.75 0.51 -7.42
N ASP A 266 18.97 0.74 -7.95
CA ASP A 266 19.76 1.91 -7.51
C ASP A 266 19.07 3.19 -7.94
N ALA A 267 18.96 4.17 -7.04
CA ALA A 267 18.27 5.44 -7.32
C ALA A 267 18.87 6.22 -8.50
N GLY A 268 20.12 5.92 -8.89
CA GLY A 268 20.79 6.52 -10.04
C GLY A 268 20.61 5.78 -11.36
N SER A 269 19.99 4.58 -11.35
CA SER A 269 19.83 3.76 -12.55
C SER A 269 18.65 4.21 -13.41
N ASP A 270 18.60 3.74 -14.65
CA ASP A 270 17.43 3.89 -15.51
C ASP A 270 16.35 2.90 -15.05
N LEU A 271 15.25 3.41 -14.50
CA LEU A 271 14.15 2.59 -14.01
C LEU A 271 13.36 1.90 -15.15
N THR A 272 13.52 2.36 -16.38
CA THR A 272 12.94 1.72 -17.59
C THR A 272 13.88 0.72 -18.23
N ASP A 273 14.99 0.38 -17.59
CA ASP A 273 15.83 -0.78 -17.93
C ASP A 273 15.53 -1.94 -16.97
N ALA A 274 14.99 -3.05 -17.50
CA ALA A 274 14.69 -4.24 -16.70
C ALA A 274 15.90 -4.75 -15.91
N ALA A 275 17.12 -4.59 -16.43
CA ALA A 275 18.36 -5.02 -15.78
C ALA A 275 18.72 -4.19 -14.53
N SER A 276 18.11 -3.02 -14.35
CA SER A 276 18.27 -2.19 -13.15
C SER A 276 17.61 -2.80 -11.91
N TRP A 277 16.63 -3.69 -12.10
CA TRP A 277 15.81 -4.23 -11.02
C TRP A 277 16.35 -5.55 -10.50
N LYS A 278 16.29 -5.69 -9.19
CA LYS A 278 16.64 -6.93 -8.48
C LYS A 278 15.45 -7.35 -7.63
N LYS A 279 15.01 -8.58 -7.83
CA LYS A 279 13.94 -9.21 -7.05
C LYS A 279 14.55 -9.92 -5.84
N LEU A 280 13.91 -9.81 -4.67
CA LEU A 280 14.24 -10.69 -3.56
C LEU A 280 13.66 -12.09 -3.82
N ASP A 281 14.40 -13.09 -3.36
CA ASP A 281 14.06 -14.51 -3.54
C ASP A 281 13.06 -15.04 -2.49
N THR A 282 12.73 -14.23 -1.49
CA THR A 282 11.77 -14.53 -0.42
C THR A 282 10.78 -13.37 -0.25
N PRO A 283 9.54 -13.63 0.20
CA PRO A 283 8.60 -12.58 0.54
C PRO A 283 9.13 -11.73 1.71
N VAL A 284 8.74 -10.47 1.76
CA VAL A 284 9.06 -9.55 2.87
C VAL A 284 7.94 -9.44 3.88
N PHE A 285 6.73 -9.87 3.51
CA PHE A 285 5.57 -9.92 4.38
C PHE A 285 4.62 -11.03 3.91
N GLU A 286 4.25 -11.91 4.83
CA GLU A 286 3.42 -13.08 4.52
C GLU A 286 2.49 -13.42 5.67
N GLN A 287 1.69 -14.47 5.53
CA GLN A 287 0.72 -14.89 6.53
C GLN A 287 1.34 -15.15 7.90
N GLN A 288 0.57 -14.84 8.94
CA GLN A 288 0.88 -15.08 10.35
C GLN A 288 -0.29 -15.84 10.99
N PRO A 289 -0.36 -17.17 10.84
CA PRO A 289 -1.52 -17.96 11.28
C PRO A 289 -1.82 -17.86 12.78
N GLU A 290 -0.79 -17.70 13.63
CA GLU A 290 -0.92 -17.52 15.08
C GLU A 290 -1.66 -16.24 15.46
N ASP A 291 -1.61 -15.21 14.62
CA ASP A 291 -2.30 -13.94 14.79
C ASP A 291 -3.60 -13.86 13.95
N SER A 292 -3.99 -14.96 13.31
CA SER A 292 -5.13 -15.04 12.39
C SER A 292 -5.01 -14.05 11.22
N VAL A 293 -3.81 -13.93 10.65
CA VAL A 293 -3.52 -13.12 9.47
C VAL A 293 -3.19 -14.05 8.30
N PHE A 294 -4.03 -14.07 7.28
CA PHE A 294 -3.89 -14.93 6.10
C PHE A 294 -3.97 -14.09 4.83
N GLY A 295 -3.09 -14.37 3.88
CA GLY A 295 -3.05 -13.70 2.58
C GLY A 295 -2.95 -12.18 2.68
N PRO A 296 -2.00 -11.63 3.46
CA PRO A 296 -1.83 -10.17 3.55
C PRO A 296 -1.28 -9.61 2.25
N GLY A 297 -1.84 -8.47 1.79
CA GLY A 297 -1.35 -7.84 0.57
C GLY A 297 -2.02 -6.51 0.24
N SER A 298 -1.78 -6.03 -0.98
CA SER A 298 -2.14 -4.69 -1.48
C SER A 298 -1.69 -3.58 -0.52
N PRO A 299 -0.36 -3.46 -0.26
CA PRO A 299 0.13 -2.50 0.71
C PRO A 299 -0.01 -1.07 0.22
N SER A 300 -0.32 -0.16 1.12
CA SER A 300 -0.25 1.28 0.92
C SER A 300 0.53 1.92 2.07
N PHE A 301 1.40 2.86 1.77
CA PHE A 301 2.28 3.46 2.77
C PHE A 301 1.95 4.93 2.98
N VAL A 302 1.68 5.31 4.22
CA VAL A 302 1.41 6.70 4.60
C VAL A 302 2.25 7.13 5.80
N PRO A 303 2.76 8.37 5.84
CA PRO A 303 3.50 8.86 7.00
C PRO A 303 2.56 9.07 8.19
N SER A 304 3.11 8.98 9.40
CA SER A 304 2.46 9.51 10.61
C SER A 304 2.30 11.03 10.51
N PRO A 305 1.37 11.64 11.28
CA PRO A 305 1.15 13.11 11.21
C PRO A 305 2.39 13.94 11.54
N ASP A 306 3.32 13.41 12.35
CA ASP A 306 4.59 14.07 12.68
C ASP A 306 5.74 13.71 11.72
N GLY A 307 5.48 12.84 10.73
CA GLY A 307 6.43 12.41 9.69
C GLY A 307 7.57 11.53 10.19
N LYS A 308 7.51 11.00 11.42
CA LYS A 308 8.60 10.19 11.99
C LYS A 308 8.47 8.70 11.70
N GLU A 309 7.25 8.24 11.46
CA GLU A 309 6.91 6.85 11.24
C GLU A 309 6.14 6.68 9.94
N TRP A 310 6.05 5.46 9.45
CA TRP A 310 5.23 5.07 8.32
C TRP A 310 4.25 3.98 8.75
N TYR A 311 3.00 4.15 8.38
CA TYR A 311 2.00 3.10 8.47
C TYR A 311 1.94 2.34 7.14
N MET A 312 1.84 1.03 7.23
CA MET A 312 1.50 0.17 6.10
C MET A 312 0.05 -0.28 6.28
N LEU A 313 -0.82 0.19 5.42
CA LEU A 313 -2.19 -0.33 5.29
C LEU A 313 -2.13 -1.54 4.35
N TYR A 314 -2.81 -2.61 4.71
CA TYR A 314 -2.90 -3.81 3.87
C TYR A 314 -4.21 -4.53 4.17
N HIS A 315 -4.70 -5.34 3.25
CA HIS A 315 -5.80 -6.23 3.57
C HIS A 315 -5.29 -7.62 3.94
N ALA A 316 -6.07 -8.32 4.77
CA ALA A 316 -5.83 -9.72 5.11
C ALA A 316 -7.16 -10.42 5.43
N ARG A 317 -7.12 -11.75 5.50
CA ARG A 317 -8.23 -12.57 5.99
C ARG A 317 -7.96 -13.04 7.40
N ARG A 318 -9.02 -13.23 8.19
CA ARG A 318 -8.93 -13.83 9.54
C ARG A 318 -8.99 -15.35 9.51
N ILE A 319 -9.41 -15.93 8.41
CA ILE A 319 -9.50 -17.39 8.19
C ILE A 319 -8.77 -17.74 6.89
N PRO A 320 -8.14 -18.92 6.80
CA PRO A 320 -7.34 -19.30 5.64
C PRO A 320 -8.15 -19.60 4.38
N ASN A 321 -9.45 -19.78 4.49
CA ASN A 321 -10.34 -20.16 3.39
C ASN A 321 -11.56 -19.26 3.34
N ASP A 322 -11.86 -18.73 2.16
CA ASP A 322 -13.20 -18.26 1.87
C ASP A 322 -14.09 -19.49 1.62
N ALA A 323 -15.15 -19.64 2.40
CA ALA A 323 -16.12 -20.71 2.15
C ALA A 323 -16.72 -20.49 0.75
N PRO A 324 -17.02 -21.58 -0.02
CA PRO A 324 -17.67 -21.44 -1.32
C PRO A 324 -18.95 -20.59 -1.20
N GLY A 325 -19.01 -19.48 -1.92
CA GLY A 325 -20.13 -18.53 -1.87
C GLY A 325 -20.09 -17.52 -0.71
N ALA A 326 -18.99 -17.47 0.06
CA ALA A 326 -18.77 -16.37 1.00
C ALA A 326 -18.46 -15.07 0.25
N THR A 327 -18.92 -13.95 0.79
CA THR A 327 -18.45 -12.63 0.39
C THR A 327 -16.96 -12.50 0.70
N ASP A 328 -16.25 -11.65 -0.05
CA ASP A 328 -14.83 -11.40 0.20
C ASP A 328 -14.61 -11.06 1.68
N SER A 329 -13.79 -11.86 2.35
CA SER A 329 -13.54 -11.74 3.80
C SER A 329 -12.30 -10.89 4.11
N ARG A 330 -11.73 -10.19 3.12
CA ARG A 330 -10.57 -9.31 3.32
C ARG A 330 -10.95 -8.08 4.15
N SER A 331 -10.09 -7.75 5.10
CA SER A 331 -10.19 -6.56 5.96
C SER A 331 -8.87 -5.78 5.91
N PRO A 332 -8.89 -4.47 5.83
CA PRO A 332 -7.71 -3.63 5.94
C PRO A 332 -7.21 -3.48 7.38
#